data_d50e16e2baf5d07a5f33690135969675
#
_entry.id   d50e16e2baf5d07a5f33690135969675
#
_cell.length_a   1.000
_cell.length_b   1.000
_cell.length_c   1.000
_cell.angle_alpha   90.00
_cell.angle_beta   90.00
_cell.angle_gamma   90.00
#
_symmetry.space_group_name_H-M   'P 1'
#
loop_
_entity.id
_entity.type
_entity.pdbx_description
1 polymer ?
#
loop_
_entity_poly.entity_id
_entity_poly.type
_entity_poly.pdbx_seq_one_letter_code
_entity_poly.pdbx_strand_id
1 'polypeptide(L)'
;MCCLTQALALAAVLSAAWRALHGAPVAELSGDHDFQLFLHKNLEFTRKIRGDVAALQRVVCDTFQLCAEEELRLVQQDLPLTQPRLEQCHSRGFQAEVCFGQIHAGLRAYQGSLGAVLLLLPEHTALVETLQLDTANLSSNIQQQMEDLGLDAVTPPAEQRSPPPAFSSRFQQQVGGFFILANFQRFLETAYRALRHLARL
;
A
#
# COMPACT_ATOMS: atom_id res chain seq x y z
N MET A 1 4.08 55.55 -1.08
CA MET A 1 3.18 54.53 -1.60
C MET A 1 3.85 53.46 -2.49
N CYS A 2 5.03 53.74 -3.06
CA CYS A 2 5.73 52.78 -3.97
C CYS A 2 6.34 51.54 -3.25
N CYS A 3 6.83 51.65 -2.02
CA CYS A 3 7.47 50.54 -1.28
C CYS A 3 6.48 49.44 -0.82
N LEU A 4 5.23 49.81 -0.48
CA LEU A 4 4.24 48.84 0.00
C LEU A 4 3.75 47.92 -1.13
N THR A 5 3.59 48.43 -2.35
CA THR A 5 3.17 47.68 -3.51
C THR A 5 4.27 46.69 -3.98
N GLN A 6 5.53 47.06 -3.89
CA GLN A 6 6.62 46.16 -4.20
C GLN A 6 6.79 45.03 -3.18
N ALA A 7 6.60 45.30 -1.88
CA ALA A 7 6.64 44.29 -0.83
C ALA A 7 5.51 43.28 -0.95
N LEU A 8 4.30 43.71 -1.31
CA LEU A 8 3.15 42.81 -1.55
C LEU A 8 3.36 41.95 -2.80
N ALA A 9 3.93 42.50 -3.87
CA ALA A 9 4.22 41.73 -5.07
C ALA A 9 5.30 40.66 -4.83
N LEU A 10 6.36 41.00 -4.08
CA LEU A 10 7.38 40.02 -3.67
C LEU A 10 6.83 38.92 -2.77
N ALA A 11 5.97 39.26 -1.81
CA ALA A 11 5.34 38.28 -0.93
C ALA A 11 4.40 37.33 -1.72
N ALA A 12 3.68 37.85 -2.72
CA ALA A 12 2.83 37.02 -3.59
C ALA A 12 3.64 36.08 -4.48
N VAL A 13 4.77 36.54 -5.04
CA VAL A 13 5.67 35.70 -5.85
C VAL A 13 6.35 34.63 -5.00
N LEU A 14 6.80 34.97 -3.79
CA LEU A 14 7.41 34.00 -2.86
C LEU A 14 6.39 32.95 -2.38
N SER A 15 5.15 33.35 -2.12
CA SER A 15 4.09 32.40 -1.73
C SER A 15 3.66 31.50 -2.88
N ALA A 16 3.66 31.99 -4.12
CA ALA A 16 3.40 31.19 -5.32
C ALA A 16 4.55 30.22 -5.61
N ALA A 17 5.80 30.65 -5.45
CA ALA A 17 6.97 29.80 -5.59
C ALA A 17 7.04 28.72 -4.49
N TRP A 18 6.60 29.02 -3.27
CA TRP A 18 6.53 28.04 -2.18
C TRP A 18 5.46 26.97 -2.43
N ARG A 19 4.33 27.34 -2.99
CA ARG A 19 3.29 26.35 -3.40
C ARG A 19 3.75 25.48 -4.55
N ALA A 20 4.49 26.02 -5.51
CA ALA A 20 5.07 25.26 -6.62
C ALA A 20 6.16 24.27 -6.17
N LEU A 21 6.85 24.54 -5.04
CA LEU A 21 7.88 23.68 -4.45
C LEU A 21 7.32 22.51 -3.59
N HIS A 22 6.06 22.60 -3.12
CA HIS A 22 5.49 21.62 -2.18
C HIS A 22 4.39 20.74 -2.79
N GLY A 23 4.17 20.82 -4.12
CA GLY A 23 3.08 20.11 -4.79
C GLY A 23 1.68 20.60 -4.35
N ALA A 24 0.65 20.35 -5.13
CA ALA A 24 -0.72 20.61 -4.71
C ALA A 24 -1.16 19.54 -3.70
N PRO A 25 -1.82 19.89 -2.58
CA PRO A 25 -2.39 18.88 -1.68
C PRO A 25 -3.32 17.95 -2.45
N VAL A 26 -3.18 16.64 -2.25
CA VAL A 26 -3.97 15.62 -2.98
C VAL A 26 -5.48 15.87 -2.84
N ALA A 27 -5.93 16.43 -1.72
CA ALA A 27 -7.33 16.79 -1.51
C ALA A 27 -7.83 17.91 -2.44
N GLU A 28 -6.96 18.81 -2.92
CA GLU A 28 -7.32 19.88 -3.88
C GLU A 28 -7.52 19.34 -5.29
N LEU A 29 -7.02 18.13 -5.58
CA LEU A 29 -7.10 17.48 -6.89
C LEU A 29 -8.34 16.58 -7.06
N SER A 30 -9.21 16.55 -6.07
CA SER A 30 -10.42 15.70 -6.11
C SER A 30 -11.34 16.02 -7.31
N GLY A 31 -11.30 17.23 -7.85
CA GLY A 31 -12.01 17.64 -9.07
C GLY A 31 -11.25 17.41 -10.38
N ASP A 32 -9.98 17.00 -10.35
CA ASP A 32 -9.18 16.74 -11.52
C ASP A 32 -9.60 15.41 -12.20
N HIS A 33 -9.91 15.47 -13.49
CA HIS A 33 -10.42 14.33 -14.25
C HIS A 33 -9.41 13.17 -14.31
N ASP A 34 -8.14 13.47 -14.52
CA ASP A 34 -7.10 12.45 -14.67
C ASP A 34 -6.80 11.78 -13.34
N PHE A 35 -6.82 12.56 -12.24
CA PHE A 35 -6.71 12.03 -10.89
C PHE A 35 -7.91 11.14 -10.52
N GLN A 36 -9.12 11.52 -10.87
CA GLN A 36 -10.31 10.70 -10.66
C GLN A 36 -10.26 9.40 -11.47
N LEU A 37 -9.78 9.46 -12.71
CA LEU A 37 -9.58 8.27 -13.55
C LEU A 37 -8.52 7.33 -12.95
N PHE A 38 -7.41 7.89 -12.45
CA PHE A 38 -6.38 7.14 -11.72
C PHE A 38 -6.99 6.41 -10.51
N LEU A 39 -7.73 7.12 -9.67
CA LEU A 39 -8.36 6.53 -8.48
C LEU A 39 -9.32 5.39 -8.87
N HIS A 40 -10.15 5.61 -9.88
CA HIS A 40 -11.12 4.61 -10.33
C HIS A 40 -10.43 3.32 -10.83
N LYS A 41 -9.43 3.46 -11.69
CA LYS A 41 -8.65 2.32 -12.20
C LYS A 41 -7.96 1.53 -11.08
N ASN A 42 -7.34 2.24 -10.12
CA ASN A 42 -6.63 1.58 -9.04
C ASN A 42 -7.56 0.99 -7.97
N LEU A 43 -8.79 1.49 -7.81
CA LEU A 43 -9.84 0.84 -7.02
C LEU A 43 -10.23 -0.52 -7.62
N GLU A 44 -10.48 -0.58 -8.92
CA GLU A 44 -10.79 -1.84 -9.62
C GLU A 44 -9.62 -2.81 -9.54
N PHE A 45 -8.40 -2.32 -9.73
CA PHE A 45 -7.20 -3.14 -9.67
C PHE A 45 -6.95 -3.67 -8.24
N THR A 46 -7.13 -2.85 -7.21
CA THR A 46 -7.05 -3.29 -5.81
C THR A 46 -8.12 -4.36 -5.50
N ARG A 47 -9.33 -4.22 -6.07
CA ARG A 47 -10.38 -5.23 -5.92
C ARG A 47 -9.97 -6.58 -6.53
N LYS A 48 -9.36 -6.56 -7.72
CA LYS A 48 -8.81 -7.78 -8.36
C LYS A 48 -7.78 -8.45 -7.46
N ILE A 49 -6.77 -7.71 -7.02
CA ILE A 49 -5.70 -8.22 -6.14
C ILE A 49 -6.28 -8.85 -4.87
N ARG A 50 -7.28 -8.22 -4.25
CA ARG A 50 -8.00 -8.78 -3.09
C ARG A 50 -8.67 -10.12 -3.39
N GLY A 51 -9.24 -10.27 -4.58
CA GLY A 51 -9.83 -11.52 -5.04
C GLY A 51 -8.79 -12.63 -5.17
N ASP A 52 -7.63 -12.30 -5.71
CA ASP A 52 -6.52 -13.24 -5.89
C ASP A 52 -5.91 -13.67 -4.54
N VAL A 53 -5.75 -12.74 -3.60
CA VAL A 53 -5.34 -13.06 -2.20
C VAL A 53 -6.36 -14.01 -1.55
N ALA A 54 -7.65 -13.73 -1.67
CA ALA A 54 -8.70 -14.60 -1.11
C ALA A 54 -8.72 -15.99 -1.75
N ALA A 55 -8.38 -16.11 -3.03
CA ALA A 55 -8.22 -17.40 -3.70
C ALA A 55 -7.04 -18.19 -3.11
N LEU A 56 -5.88 -17.56 -2.91
CA LEU A 56 -4.71 -18.19 -2.30
C LEU A 56 -4.95 -18.55 -0.83
N GLN A 57 -5.70 -17.75 -0.07
CA GLN A 57 -6.10 -18.10 1.31
C GLN A 57 -6.91 -19.41 1.34
N ARG A 58 -7.81 -19.61 0.38
CA ARG A 58 -8.56 -20.88 0.25
C ARG A 58 -7.64 -22.05 -0.05
N VAL A 59 -6.69 -21.86 -0.96
CA VAL A 59 -5.67 -22.89 -1.26
C VAL A 59 -4.90 -23.28 0.00
N VAL A 60 -4.44 -22.31 0.80
CA VAL A 60 -3.74 -22.56 2.07
C VAL A 60 -4.63 -23.29 3.07
N CYS A 61 -5.90 -22.85 3.20
CA CYS A 61 -6.88 -23.53 4.06
C CYS A 61 -7.08 -24.99 3.64
N ASP A 62 -7.32 -25.24 2.36
CA ASP A 62 -7.63 -26.59 1.85
C ASP A 62 -6.40 -27.52 1.92
N THR A 63 -5.20 -26.98 1.67
CA THR A 63 -3.96 -27.76 1.61
C THR A 63 -3.41 -28.08 3.00
N PHE A 64 -3.46 -27.12 3.93
CA PHE A 64 -2.79 -27.22 5.24
C PHE A 64 -3.75 -27.24 6.43
N GLN A 65 -5.07 -27.15 6.18
CA GLN A 65 -6.12 -27.06 7.21
C GLN A 65 -5.96 -25.83 8.12
N LEU A 66 -5.33 -24.76 7.58
CA LEU A 66 -5.14 -23.49 8.27
C LEU A 66 -6.21 -22.50 7.79
N CYS A 67 -7.36 -22.47 8.47
CA CYS A 67 -8.54 -21.73 8.04
C CYS A 67 -8.96 -20.62 9.00
N ALA A 68 -8.60 -20.72 10.28
CA ALA A 68 -9.01 -19.77 11.33
C ALA A 68 -7.80 -19.13 12.02
N GLU A 69 -7.81 -17.80 12.09
CA GLU A 69 -6.72 -17.04 12.74
C GLU A 69 -6.67 -17.24 14.25
N GLU A 70 -7.85 -17.41 14.87
CA GLU A 70 -7.98 -17.51 16.34
C GLU A 70 -7.15 -18.64 16.92
N GLU A 71 -7.07 -19.75 16.23
CA GLU A 71 -6.34 -20.95 16.64
C GLU A 71 -4.82 -20.78 16.56
N LEU A 72 -4.36 -19.81 15.73
CA LEU A 72 -2.96 -19.61 15.40
C LEU A 72 -2.34 -18.36 16.07
N ARG A 73 -3.11 -17.59 16.85
CA ARG A 73 -2.68 -16.31 17.43
C ARG A 73 -1.42 -16.41 18.28
N LEU A 74 -1.27 -17.49 19.04
CA LEU A 74 -0.08 -17.69 19.87
C LEU A 74 1.17 -17.90 19.01
N VAL A 75 1.03 -18.66 17.91
CA VAL A 75 2.14 -18.92 17.01
C VAL A 75 2.52 -17.67 16.21
N GLN A 76 1.54 -16.81 15.90
CA GLN A 76 1.77 -15.57 15.18
C GLN A 76 2.79 -14.65 15.86
N GLN A 77 2.80 -14.62 17.20
CA GLN A 77 3.68 -13.74 17.98
C GLN A 77 5.17 -14.08 17.79
N ASP A 78 5.47 -15.34 17.48
CA ASP A 78 6.84 -15.83 17.30
C ASP A 78 7.31 -15.77 15.83
N LEU A 79 6.45 -15.32 14.92
CA LEU A 79 6.80 -15.26 13.50
C LEU A 79 7.46 -13.92 13.14
N PRO A 80 8.51 -13.92 12.31
CA PRO A 80 9.21 -12.72 11.86
C PRO A 80 8.41 -11.98 10.78
N LEU A 81 7.18 -11.59 11.08
CA LEU A 81 6.28 -10.93 10.15
C LEU A 81 6.24 -9.43 10.40
N THR A 82 6.60 -8.65 9.40
CA THR A 82 6.42 -7.20 9.41
C THR A 82 5.04 -6.86 8.86
N GLN A 83 4.26 -6.08 9.60
CA GLN A 83 2.96 -5.57 9.14
C GLN A 83 3.09 -4.09 8.81
N PRO A 84 3.00 -3.70 7.51
CA PRO A 84 2.93 -2.30 7.13
C PRO A 84 1.70 -1.62 7.75
N ARG A 85 1.92 -0.46 8.35
CA ARG A 85 0.85 0.30 9.01
C ARG A 85 0.29 1.35 8.06
N LEU A 86 -1.03 1.53 8.06
CA LEU A 86 -1.76 2.53 7.29
C LEU A 86 -2.47 3.51 8.26
N GLU A 87 -1.74 4.06 9.22
CA GLU A 87 -2.31 4.88 10.30
C GLU A 87 -2.95 6.16 9.76
N GLN A 88 -2.34 6.78 8.75
CA GLN A 88 -2.82 8.02 8.14
C GLN A 88 -3.88 7.81 7.04
N CYS A 89 -4.22 6.54 6.79
CA CYS A 89 -5.27 6.15 5.85
C CYS A 89 -6.66 5.98 6.50
N HIS A 90 -6.78 6.20 7.80
CA HIS A 90 -8.06 6.11 8.51
C HIS A 90 -8.78 7.45 8.52
N SER A 91 -10.12 7.43 8.50
CA SER A 91 -10.99 8.61 8.45
C SER A 91 -10.74 9.63 9.58
N ARG A 92 -10.27 9.17 10.74
CA ARG A 92 -9.85 10.06 11.83
C ARG A 92 -8.37 10.40 11.65
N GLY A 93 -8.08 11.57 11.09
CA GLY A 93 -6.70 12.04 10.83
C GLY A 93 -6.16 11.62 9.48
N PHE A 94 -7.03 11.46 8.49
CA PHE A 94 -6.67 11.14 7.12
C PHE A 94 -5.72 12.20 6.54
N GLN A 95 -4.53 11.77 6.13
CA GLN A 95 -3.53 12.58 5.44
C GLN A 95 -3.21 11.91 4.10
N ALA A 96 -3.75 12.47 3.02
CA ALA A 96 -3.72 11.86 1.70
C ALA A 96 -2.30 11.54 1.23
N GLU A 97 -1.39 12.51 1.32
CA GLU A 97 0.00 12.40 0.87
C GLU A 97 0.75 11.29 1.62
N VAL A 98 0.61 11.29 2.95
CA VAL A 98 1.25 10.29 3.81
C VAL A 98 0.62 8.91 3.59
N CYS A 99 -0.71 8.86 3.42
CA CYS A 99 -1.43 7.62 3.15
C CYS A 99 -0.96 6.97 1.83
N PHE A 100 -0.80 7.76 0.75
CA PHE A 100 -0.25 7.25 -0.53
C PHE A 100 1.14 6.64 -0.34
N GLY A 101 2.03 7.34 0.38
CA GLY A 101 3.38 6.83 0.70
C GLY A 101 3.34 5.54 1.52
N GLN A 102 2.45 5.44 2.52
CA GLN A 102 2.25 4.23 3.31
C GLN A 102 1.70 3.07 2.48
N ILE A 103 0.76 3.32 1.55
CA ILE A 103 0.22 2.30 0.65
C ILE A 103 1.34 1.79 -0.28
N HIS A 104 2.09 2.71 -0.92
CA HIS A 104 3.21 2.34 -1.79
C HIS A 104 4.24 1.46 -1.05
N ALA A 105 4.71 1.91 0.12
CA ALA A 105 5.69 1.19 0.93
C ALA A 105 5.17 -0.18 1.38
N GLY A 106 3.90 -0.25 1.80
CA GLY A 106 3.27 -1.50 2.21
C GLY A 106 3.13 -2.52 1.08
N LEU A 107 2.74 -2.07 -0.13
CA LEU A 107 2.69 -2.94 -1.31
C LEU A 107 4.07 -3.54 -1.63
N ARG A 108 5.14 -2.75 -1.53
CA ARG A 108 6.51 -3.25 -1.73
C ARG A 108 6.92 -4.28 -0.68
N ALA A 109 6.55 -4.06 0.58
CA ALA A 109 6.81 -5.03 1.64
C ALA A 109 6.07 -6.36 1.39
N TYR A 110 4.80 -6.30 0.98
CA TYR A 110 4.03 -7.51 0.66
C TYR A 110 4.53 -8.20 -0.60
N GLN A 111 4.98 -7.47 -1.63
CA GLN A 111 5.63 -8.07 -2.80
C GLN A 111 6.81 -8.95 -2.39
N GLY A 112 7.66 -8.47 -1.47
CA GLY A 112 8.76 -9.27 -0.91
C GLY A 112 8.27 -10.48 -0.10
N SER A 113 7.27 -10.28 0.77
CA SER A 113 6.74 -11.34 1.63
C SER A 113 6.04 -12.45 0.85
N LEU A 114 5.45 -12.16 -0.31
CA LEU A 114 4.83 -13.15 -1.20
C LEU A 114 5.86 -14.17 -1.74
N GLY A 115 7.16 -13.85 -1.72
CA GLY A 115 8.22 -14.83 -2.00
C GLY A 115 8.17 -16.05 -1.07
N ALA A 116 7.81 -15.86 0.21
CA ALA A 116 7.64 -16.97 1.14
C ALA A 116 6.38 -17.81 0.81
N VAL A 117 5.31 -17.18 0.31
CA VAL A 117 4.11 -17.88 -0.16
C VAL A 117 4.41 -18.67 -1.43
N LEU A 118 5.25 -18.14 -2.32
CA LEU A 118 5.69 -18.85 -3.53
C LEU A 118 6.41 -20.18 -3.19
N LEU A 119 7.30 -20.15 -2.20
CA LEU A 119 7.99 -21.34 -1.72
C LEU A 119 7.04 -22.32 -1.01
N LEU A 120 5.97 -21.83 -0.40
CA LEU A 120 4.98 -22.66 0.29
C LEU A 120 4.06 -23.40 -0.68
N LEU A 121 3.73 -22.78 -1.82
CA LEU A 121 2.70 -23.25 -2.77
C LEU A 121 3.31 -23.56 -4.16
N PRO A 122 4.20 -24.54 -4.30
CA PRO A 122 4.87 -24.82 -5.57
C PRO A 122 3.92 -25.25 -6.70
N GLU A 123 2.77 -25.87 -6.36
CA GLU A 123 1.75 -26.25 -7.33
C GLU A 123 0.91 -25.05 -7.83
N HIS A 124 1.03 -23.89 -7.17
CA HIS A 124 0.27 -22.68 -7.48
C HIS A 124 1.19 -21.49 -7.82
N THR A 125 2.40 -21.77 -8.29
CA THR A 125 3.42 -20.77 -8.63
C THR A 125 2.88 -19.65 -9.51
N ALA A 126 2.17 -19.98 -10.58
CA ALA A 126 1.62 -19.00 -11.52
C ALA A 126 0.64 -18.00 -10.85
N LEU A 127 -0.18 -18.46 -9.88
CA LEU A 127 -1.10 -17.59 -9.14
C LEU A 127 -0.34 -16.63 -8.22
N VAL A 128 0.69 -17.12 -7.53
CA VAL A 128 1.49 -16.30 -6.61
C VAL A 128 2.34 -15.30 -7.38
N GLU A 129 2.97 -15.70 -8.49
CA GLU A 129 3.75 -14.81 -9.37
C GLU A 129 2.87 -13.72 -9.98
N THR A 130 1.66 -14.07 -10.44
CA THR A 130 0.69 -13.08 -10.91
C THR A 130 0.33 -12.09 -9.82
N LEU A 131 0.09 -12.55 -8.59
CA LEU A 131 -0.19 -11.70 -7.44
C LEU A 131 0.99 -10.79 -7.11
N GLN A 132 2.23 -11.29 -7.17
CA GLN A 132 3.43 -10.47 -6.96
C GLN A 132 3.56 -9.37 -8.03
N LEU A 133 3.33 -9.72 -9.29
CA LEU A 133 3.39 -8.78 -10.41
C LEU A 133 2.31 -7.68 -10.28
N ASP A 134 1.08 -8.07 -9.98
CA ASP A 134 -0.02 -7.13 -9.79
C ASP A 134 0.21 -6.21 -8.59
N THR A 135 0.77 -6.74 -7.51
CA THR A 135 1.17 -5.95 -6.33
C THR A 135 2.25 -4.92 -6.69
N ALA A 136 3.25 -5.32 -7.50
CA ALA A 136 4.28 -4.42 -8.00
C ALA A 136 3.71 -3.34 -8.92
N ASN A 137 2.81 -3.71 -9.83
CA ASN A 137 2.16 -2.78 -10.76
C ASN A 137 1.30 -1.75 -10.00
N LEU A 138 0.52 -2.16 -9.01
CA LEU A 138 -0.25 -1.24 -8.18
C LEU A 138 0.68 -0.28 -7.41
N SER A 139 1.79 -0.80 -6.86
CA SER A 139 2.80 0.02 -6.19
C SER A 139 3.40 1.07 -7.14
N SER A 140 3.74 0.67 -8.37
CA SER A 140 4.30 1.57 -9.38
C SER A 140 3.31 2.63 -9.85
N ASN A 141 2.02 2.27 -10.02
CA ASN A 141 0.97 3.22 -10.36
C ASN A 141 0.83 4.32 -9.29
N ILE A 142 0.88 3.93 -8.00
CA ILE A 142 0.79 4.88 -6.90
C ILE A 142 2.03 5.76 -6.84
N GLN A 143 3.23 5.19 -7.03
CA GLN A 143 4.47 5.95 -7.08
C GLN A 143 4.44 6.99 -8.21
N GLN A 144 4.07 6.58 -9.43
CA GLN A 144 3.98 7.48 -10.58
C GLN A 144 3.00 8.63 -10.30
N GLN A 145 1.84 8.34 -9.71
CA GLN A 145 0.88 9.39 -9.35
C GLN A 145 1.43 10.36 -8.30
N MET A 146 2.20 9.88 -7.33
CA MET A 146 2.86 10.73 -6.34
C MET A 146 3.89 11.66 -7.01
N GLU A 147 4.67 11.14 -7.96
CA GLU A 147 5.63 11.91 -8.74
C GLU A 147 4.93 12.98 -9.61
N ASP A 148 3.84 12.61 -10.30
CA ASP A 148 3.05 13.52 -11.13
C ASP A 148 2.42 14.66 -10.31
N LEU A 149 2.11 14.40 -9.04
CA LEU A 149 1.59 15.39 -8.09
C LEU A 149 2.68 16.21 -7.40
N GLY A 150 3.96 15.94 -7.66
CA GLY A 150 5.09 16.58 -6.99
C GLY A 150 5.15 16.28 -5.49
N LEU A 151 4.55 15.17 -5.06
CA LEU A 151 4.67 14.70 -3.68
C LEU A 151 6.05 14.06 -3.52
N ASP A 152 6.80 14.54 -2.54
CA ASP A 152 8.05 13.89 -2.17
C ASP A 152 7.78 12.42 -1.90
N ALA A 153 8.47 11.56 -2.64
CA ALA A 153 8.47 10.14 -2.31
C ALA A 153 8.98 10.06 -0.86
N VAL A 154 8.07 9.86 0.09
CA VAL A 154 8.44 9.55 1.46
C VAL A 154 9.31 8.31 1.33
N THR A 155 10.63 8.52 1.28
CA THR A 155 11.58 7.41 1.20
C THR A 155 11.29 6.56 2.42
N PRO A 156 10.73 5.35 2.23
CA PRO A 156 10.40 4.54 3.37
C PRO A 156 11.67 4.37 4.18
N PRO A 157 11.62 4.48 5.51
CA PRO A 157 12.76 4.17 6.35
C PRO A 157 13.40 2.87 5.88
N ALA A 158 14.72 2.76 5.95
CA ALA A 158 15.46 1.59 5.44
C ALA A 158 14.91 0.26 5.97
N GLU A 159 14.23 0.28 7.11
CA GLU A 159 13.52 -0.84 7.74
C GLU A 159 12.37 -1.42 6.88
N GLN A 160 11.79 -0.66 5.95
CA GLN A 160 10.72 -1.15 5.08
C GLN A 160 11.23 -1.95 3.86
N ARG A 161 12.53 -2.05 3.68
CA ARG A 161 13.17 -3.03 2.79
C ARG A 161 13.49 -4.34 3.51
N SER A 162 12.67 -4.74 4.48
CA SER A 162 12.86 -5.98 5.19
C SER A 162 13.03 -7.13 4.21
N PRO A 163 14.06 -7.96 4.36
CA PRO A 163 14.19 -9.17 3.57
C PRO A 163 12.92 -10.03 3.75
N PRO A 164 12.58 -10.89 2.78
CA PRO A 164 11.46 -11.80 2.94
C PRO A 164 11.62 -12.57 4.24
N PRO A 165 10.52 -12.82 4.98
CA PRO A 165 10.58 -13.49 6.27
C PRO A 165 11.24 -14.87 6.12
N ALA A 166 12.26 -15.14 6.96
CA ALA A 166 12.91 -16.42 7.02
C ALA A 166 12.28 -17.29 8.12
N PHE A 167 11.70 -18.40 7.74
CA PHE A 167 11.07 -19.34 8.65
C PHE A 167 12.00 -20.51 8.95
N SER A 168 12.12 -20.89 10.22
CA SER A 168 13.04 -21.92 10.69
C SER A 168 12.50 -23.35 10.55
N SER A 169 11.19 -23.51 10.36
CA SER A 169 10.55 -24.83 10.24
C SER A 169 9.44 -24.82 9.18
N ARG A 170 9.08 -26.01 8.69
CA ARG A 170 7.97 -26.19 7.75
C ARG A 170 6.64 -25.69 8.34
N PHE A 171 6.40 -25.93 9.62
CA PHE A 171 5.21 -25.45 10.31
C PHE A 171 5.17 -23.92 10.35
N GLN A 172 6.29 -23.26 10.67
CA GLN A 172 6.38 -21.79 10.62
C GLN A 172 6.19 -21.26 9.19
N GLN A 173 6.66 -21.96 8.15
CA GLN A 173 6.39 -21.56 6.75
C GLN A 173 4.91 -21.61 6.42
N GLN A 174 4.20 -22.66 6.85
CA GLN A 174 2.77 -22.81 6.62
C GLN A 174 1.96 -21.73 7.34
N VAL A 175 2.19 -21.55 8.63
CA VAL A 175 1.50 -20.54 9.45
C VAL A 175 1.91 -19.13 9.01
N GLY A 176 3.17 -18.91 8.68
CA GLY A 176 3.68 -17.64 8.15
C GLY A 176 3.04 -17.26 6.82
N GLY A 177 2.95 -18.20 5.87
CA GLY A 177 2.25 -17.99 4.60
C GLY A 177 0.77 -17.66 4.78
N PHE A 178 0.09 -18.35 5.69
CA PHE A 178 -1.29 -18.04 6.07
C PHE A 178 -1.43 -16.59 6.58
N PHE A 179 -0.59 -16.17 7.52
CA PHE A 179 -0.66 -14.80 8.06
C PHE A 179 -0.19 -13.72 7.08
N ILE A 180 0.76 -14.00 6.19
CA ILE A 180 1.13 -13.07 5.11
C ILE A 180 -0.11 -12.76 4.28
N LEU A 181 -0.86 -13.76 3.82
CA LEU A 181 -2.06 -13.56 3.02
C LEU A 181 -3.18 -12.88 3.81
N ALA A 182 -3.41 -13.27 5.07
CA ALA A 182 -4.43 -12.67 5.93
C ALA A 182 -4.13 -11.19 6.23
N ASN A 183 -2.89 -10.86 6.54
CA ASN A 183 -2.46 -9.49 6.77
C ASN A 183 -2.52 -8.65 5.49
N PHE A 184 -2.13 -9.23 4.35
CA PHE A 184 -2.20 -8.55 3.06
C PHE A 184 -3.64 -8.25 2.66
N GLN A 185 -4.57 -9.17 2.89
CA GLN A 185 -6.00 -8.94 2.67
C GLN A 185 -6.51 -7.73 3.48
N ARG A 186 -6.17 -7.64 4.77
CA ARG A 186 -6.55 -6.50 5.64
C ARG A 186 -5.91 -5.18 5.20
N PHE A 187 -4.64 -5.24 4.80
CA PHE A 187 -3.93 -4.09 4.25
C PHE A 187 -4.64 -3.56 2.99
N LEU A 188 -4.94 -4.43 2.03
CA LEU A 188 -5.63 -4.07 0.78
C LEU A 188 -7.04 -3.52 1.05
N GLU A 189 -7.74 -4.03 2.06
CA GLU A 189 -9.03 -3.46 2.47
C GLU A 189 -8.91 -2.02 2.95
N THR A 190 -7.91 -1.73 3.76
CA THR A 190 -7.68 -0.37 4.26
C THR A 190 -7.25 0.55 3.13
N ALA A 191 -6.32 0.10 2.26
CA ALA A 191 -5.91 0.85 1.07
C ALA A 191 -7.10 1.14 0.14
N TYR A 192 -7.95 0.15 -0.12
CA TYR A 192 -9.17 0.31 -0.91
C TYR A 192 -10.12 1.36 -0.32
N ARG A 193 -10.34 1.34 1.01
CA ARG A 193 -11.19 2.34 1.68
C ARG A 193 -10.60 3.75 1.57
N ALA A 194 -9.27 3.88 1.67
CA ALA A 194 -8.58 5.16 1.52
C ALA A 194 -8.70 5.71 0.10
N LEU A 195 -8.42 4.91 -0.92
CA LEU A 195 -8.60 5.30 -2.33
C LEU A 195 -10.04 5.66 -2.65
N ARG A 196 -11.01 4.90 -2.11
CA ARG A 196 -12.44 5.19 -2.27
C ARG A 196 -12.86 6.47 -1.55
N HIS A 197 -12.24 6.80 -0.42
CA HIS A 197 -12.49 8.07 0.27
C HIS A 197 -12.05 9.24 -0.60
N LEU A 198 -10.84 9.19 -1.15
CA LEU A 198 -10.32 10.20 -2.08
C LEU A 198 -11.18 10.36 -3.33
N ALA A 199 -11.68 9.27 -3.90
CA ALA A 199 -12.54 9.32 -5.10
C ALA A 199 -13.94 9.93 -4.84
N ARG A 200 -14.27 10.28 -3.59
CA ARG A 200 -15.55 10.88 -3.19
C ARG A 200 -15.43 12.32 -2.69
N LEU A 201 -14.20 12.81 -2.52
CA LEU A 201 -13.94 14.21 -2.17
C LEU A 201 -14.15 15.11 -3.39
#